data_f92d2e29955dd91468a682a408a48c36
#
_entry.id   f92d2e29955dd91468a682a408a48c36
#
_cell.length_a   1.000
_cell.length_b   1.000
_cell.length_c   1.000
_cell.angle_alpha   90.00
_cell.angle_beta   90.00
_cell.angle_gamma   90.00
#
_symmetry.space_group_name_H-M   'P 1'
#
loop_
_entity.id
_entity.type
_entity.pdbx_description
1 polymer ?
#
loop_
_entity_poly.entity_id
_entity_poly.type
_entity_poly.pdbx_seq_one_letter_code
_entity_poly.pdbx_strand_id
1 'polypeptide(L)'
;MSIMLETKGLTKKYKHQTALNNVSIQVEKGSVYGLLGPNGAGKSTLLKLITRMIPKSSGSIFFEGHELNTDDLLKIGAIIETPAIYLNLTAYENLEVLTTLLNIDKSRINEVLSLVGLENNSKKPAKEFSLGMKQRLGIAMALIGSPSLLILDEPTNGLDPLGIQELRELIKSLAGQGITIILSSHILSEVWQVADRIGIINKGHLSYEGENHTDSNTLEALFMEIIKKDVSNND
;
A
#
# COMPACT_ATOMS: atom_id res chain seq x y z
N MET A 1 10.78 11.30 -15.35
CA MET A 1 10.98 10.46 -14.15
C MET A 1 10.87 9.00 -14.56
N SER A 2 11.51 8.07 -13.87
CA SER A 2 11.46 6.64 -14.22
C SER A 2 10.26 5.98 -13.55
N ILE A 3 9.57 5.08 -14.26
CA ILE A 3 8.41 4.35 -13.73
C ILE A 3 8.90 3.15 -12.89
N MET A 4 8.39 3.03 -11.67
CA MET A 4 8.61 1.89 -10.79
C MET A 4 7.65 0.75 -11.12
N LEU A 5 6.37 1.06 -11.24
CA LEU A 5 5.31 0.10 -11.53
C LEU A 5 4.33 0.66 -12.55
N GLU A 6 3.94 -0.17 -13.51
CA GLU A 6 2.90 0.17 -14.49
C GLU A 6 1.94 -1.01 -14.64
N THR A 7 0.65 -0.75 -14.72
CA THR A 7 -0.34 -1.75 -15.15
C THR A 7 -0.92 -1.35 -16.48
N LYS A 8 -1.18 -2.32 -17.37
CA LYS A 8 -1.80 -2.10 -18.69
C LYS A 8 -3.02 -2.98 -18.84
N GLY A 9 -4.19 -2.35 -18.86
CA GLY A 9 -5.46 -3.04 -19.07
C GLY A 9 -5.77 -4.13 -18.04
N LEU A 10 -5.30 -3.96 -16.79
CA LEU A 10 -5.38 -5.00 -15.78
C LEU A 10 -6.83 -5.30 -15.41
N THR A 11 -7.21 -6.57 -15.54
CA THR A 11 -8.59 -7.02 -15.34
C THR A 11 -8.62 -8.22 -14.41
N LYS A 12 -9.57 -8.21 -13.47
CA LYS A 12 -9.89 -9.35 -12.62
C LYS A 12 -11.38 -9.66 -12.65
N LYS A 13 -11.69 -10.86 -13.14
CA LYS A 13 -13.05 -11.42 -13.16
C LYS A 13 -13.14 -12.58 -12.18
N TYR A 14 -14.15 -12.58 -11.35
CA TYR A 14 -14.63 -13.73 -10.60
C TYR A 14 -15.89 -14.28 -11.31
N LYS A 15 -16.33 -15.47 -10.97
CA LYS A 15 -17.42 -16.18 -11.70
C LYS A 15 -18.61 -15.29 -12.10
N HIS A 16 -19.05 -14.39 -11.22
CA HIS A 16 -20.23 -13.56 -11.42
C HIS A 16 -19.98 -12.05 -11.30
N GLN A 17 -18.71 -11.65 -11.11
CA GLN A 17 -18.37 -10.24 -10.88
C GLN A 17 -17.04 -9.87 -11.52
N THR A 18 -16.99 -8.72 -12.15
CA THR A 18 -15.73 -8.08 -12.55
C THR A 18 -15.28 -7.15 -11.44
N ALA A 19 -14.25 -7.52 -10.69
CA ALA A 19 -13.73 -6.73 -9.59
C ALA A 19 -12.79 -5.61 -10.04
N LEU A 20 -12.12 -5.80 -11.18
CA LEU A 20 -11.32 -4.78 -11.88
C LEU A 20 -11.53 -4.94 -13.38
N ASN A 21 -11.67 -3.83 -14.08
CA ASN A 21 -11.91 -3.80 -15.51
C ASN A 21 -11.01 -2.77 -16.20
N ASN A 22 -10.02 -3.26 -16.94
CA ASN A 22 -9.13 -2.45 -17.79
C ASN A 22 -8.41 -1.32 -17.03
N VAL A 23 -7.87 -1.62 -15.84
CA VAL A 23 -7.18 -0.62 -14.99
C VAL A 23 -5.72 -0.49 -15.43
N SER A 24 -5.33 0.75 -15.76
CA SER A 24 -3.95 1.11 -16.12
C SER A 24 -3.51 2.26 -15.23
N ILE A 25 -2.47 2.03 -14.40
CA ILE A 25 -1.87 3.06 -13.53
C ILE A 25 -0.37 3.14 -13.78
N GLN A 26 0.21 4.29 -13.45
CA GLN A 26 1.67 4.49 -13.49
C GLN A 26 2.15 5.07 -12.16
N VAL A 27 3.12 4.38 -11.54
CA VAL A 27 3.74 4.77 -10.28
C VAL A 27 5.20 5.15 -10.54
N GLU A 28 5.56 6.37 -10.23
CA GLU A 28 6.92 6.87 -10.41
C GLU A 28 7.85 6.38 -9.29
N LYS A 29 9.13 6.20 -9.64
CA LYS A 29 10.14 5.75 -8.67
C LYS A 29 10.39 6.81 -7.61
N GLY A 30 10.39 6.40 -6.34
CA GLY A 30 10.63 7.27 -5.18
C GLY A 30 9.45 8.19 -4.84
N SER A 31 8.26 7.97 -5.43
CA SER A 31 7.05 8.75 -5.13
C SER A 31 6.07 7.97 -4.25
N VAL A 32 5.11 8.69 -3.71
CA VAL A 32 3.94 8.14 -3.02
C VAL A 32 2.72 8.20 -3.95
N TYR A 33 2.21 7.05 -4.33
CA TYR A 33 0.98 6.92 -5.12
C TYR A 33 -0.21 6.60 -4.21
N GLY A 34 -1.19 7.48 -4.18
CA GLY A 34 -2.41 7.32 -3.42
C GLY A 34 -3.51 6.66 -4.24
N LEU A 35 -3.99 5.50 -3.81
CA LEU A 35 -5.08 4.77 -4.44
C LEU A 35 -6.38 5.01 -3.66
N LEU A 36 -7.23 5.89 -4.17
CA LEU A 36 -8.46 6.32 -3.51
C LEU A 36 -9.69 5.61 -4.09
N GLY A 37 -10.71 5.42 -3.28
CA GLY A 37 -12.00 4.87 -3.71
C GLY A 37 -12.83 4.31 -2.57
N PRO A 38 -14.14 4.15 -2.73
CA PRO A 38 -15.02 3.59 -1.70
C PRO A 38 -14.68 2.13 -1.39
N ASN A 39 -15.24 1.62 -0.29
CA ASN A 39 -15.14 0.19 0.04
C ASN A 39 -15.76 -0.65 -1.08
N GLY A 40 -15.07 -1.73 -1.47
CA GLY A 40 -15.50 -2.58 -2.58
C GLY A 40 -15.19 -2.04 -3.98
N ALA A 41 -14.56 -0.87 -4.13
CA ALA A 41 -14.22 -0.28 -5.42
C ALA A 41 -13.20 -1.09 -6.25
N GLY A 42 -12.43 -1.99 -5.63
CA GLY A 42 -11.40 -2.80 -6.30
C GLY A 42 -9.97 -2.50 -5.85
N LYS A 43 -9.74 -1.57 -4.90
CA LYS A 43 -8.40 -1.17 -4.43
C LYS A 43 -7.56 -2.37 -3.98
N SER A 44 -8.02 -3.11 -2.97
CA SER A 44 -7.32 -4.30 -2.46
C SER A 44 -7.16 -5.39 -3.53
N THR A 45 -8.10 -5.49 -4.47
CA THR A 45 -7.97 -6.41 -5.61
C THR A 45 -6.80 -6.01 -6.51
N LEU A 46 -6.64 -4.72 -6.82
CA LEU A 46 -5.50 -4.22 -7.58
C LEU A 46 -4.17 -4.52 -6.86
N LEU A 47 -4.10 -4.23 -5.56
CA LEU A 47 -2.90 -4.48 -4.76
C LEU A 47 -2.56 -5.99 -4.68
N LYS A 48 -3.56 -6.86 -4.52
CA LYS A 48 -3.39 -8.32 -4.55
C LYS A 48 -2.91 -8.84 -5.90
N LEU A 49 -3.28 -8.21 -7.00
CA LEU A 49 -2.79 -8.56 -8.34
C LEU A 49 -1.33 -8.15 -8.52
N ILE A 50 -0.95 -6.95 -8.07
CA ILE A 50 0.43 -6.44 -8.12
C ILE A 50 1.36 -7.34 -7.29
N THR A 51 0.94 -7.75 -6.11
CA THR A 51 1.70 -8.68 -5.24
C THR A 51 1.59 -10.15 -5.65
N ARG A 52 0.90 -10.46 -6.75
CA ARG A 52 0.64 -11.83 -7.24
C ARG A 52 -0.03 -12.76 -6.23
N MET A 53 -0.67 -12.22 -5.19
CA MET A 53 -1.47 -13.01 -4.24
C MET A 53 -2.68 -13.66 -4.91
N ILE A 54 -3.19 -13.06 -5.99
CA ILE A 54 -4.24 -13.61 -6.84
C ILE A 54 -3.84 -13.51 -8.32
N PRO A 55 -4.26 -14.46 -9.18
CA PRO A 55 -3.97 -14.39 -10.62
C PRO A 55 -4.84 -13.32 -11.31
N LYS A 56 -4.26 -12.61 -12.26
CA LYS A 56 -4.98 -11.72 -13.19
C LYS A 56 -5.84 -12.52 -14.18
N SER A 57 -6.92 -11.92 -14.68
CA SER A 57 -7.72 -12.48 -15.78
C SER A 57 -7.18 -12.04 -17.14
N SER A 58 -6.73 -10.79 -17.27
CA SER A 58 -6.07 -10.24 -18.47
C SER A 58 -5.28 -8.97 -18.11
N GLY A 59 -4.55 -8.42 -19.07
CA GLY A 59 -3.68 -7.26 -18.90
C GLY A 59 -2.27 -7.64 -18.46
N SER A 60 -1.43 -6.64 -18.24
CA SER A 60 -0.01 -6.82 -17.86
C SER A 60 0.38 -5.93 -16.71
N ILE A 61 1.38 -6.36 -15.94
CA ILE A 61 2.00 -5.60 -14.87
C ILE A 61 3.49 -5.51 -15.19
N PHE A 62 4.02 -4.31 -15.17
CA PHE A 62 5.44 -4.04 -15.39
C PHE A 62 6.05 -3.48 -14.11
N PHE A 63 7.25 -3.95 -13.79
CA PHE A 63 8.04 -3.50 -12.65
C PHE A 63 9.44 -3.13 -13.12
N GLU A 64 9.91 -1.94 -12.79
CA GLU A 64 11.23 -1.42 -13.25
C GLU A 64 11.45 -1.57 -14.77
N GLY A 65 10.39 -1.43 -15.59
CA GLY A 65 10.45 -1.42 -17.06
C GLY A 65 10.33 -2.80 -17.73
N HIS A 66 10.23 -3.90 -16.99
CA HIS A 66 10.00 -5.25 -17.53
C HIS A 66 8.73 -5.89 -16.96
N GLU A 67 8.19 -6.92 -17.60
CA GLU A 67 7.00 -7.60 -17.08
C GLU A 67 7.33 -8.27 -15.74
N LEU A 68 6.49 -7.97 -14.72
CA LEU A 68 6.66 -8.43 -13.35
C LEU A 68 6.85 -9.96 -13.30
N ASN A 69 7.92 -10.42 -12.71
CA ASN A 69 8.24 -11.83 -12.51
C ASN A 69 8.26 -12.20 -11.02
N THR A 70 8.62 -13.44 -10.69
CA THR A 70 8.60 -13.92 -9.30
C THR A 70 9.74 -13.34 -8.47
N ASP A 71 10.91 -13.11 -9.07
CA ASP A 71 12.08 -12.59 -8.36
C ASP A 71 11.90 -11.12 -7.96
N ASP A 72 11.10 -10.37 -8.72
CA ASP A 72 10.75 -8.99 -8.38
C ASP A 72 9.96 -8.88 -7.08
N LEU A 73 9.23 -9.94 -6.69
CA LEU A 73 8.46 -9.93 -5.43
C LEU A 73 9.35 -9.78 -4.20
N LEU A 74 10.63 -10.14 -4.28
CA LEU A 74 11.60 -9.89 -3.20
C LEU A 74 11.90 -8.40 -3.01
N LYS A 75 11.62 -7.58 -4.03
CA LYS A 75 11.77 -6.11 -3.99
C LYS A 75 10.48 -5.38 -3.60
N ILE A 76 9.40 -6.11 -3.35
CA ILE A 76 8.08 -5.57 -3.01
C ILE A 76 7.74 -5.95 -1.57
N GLY A 77 7.70 -4.97 -0.67
CA GLY A 77 7.12 -5.12 0.66
C GLY A 77 5.63 -4.82 0.62
N ALA A 78 4.80 -5.60 1.29
CA ALA A 78 3.36 -5.36 1.25
C ALA A 78 2.66 -5.67 2.57
N ILE A 79 1.68 -4.84 2.92
CA ILE A 79 0.66 -5.12 3.92
C ILE A 79 -0.69 -5.02 3.20
N ILE A 80 -1.36 -6.16 3.06
CA ILE A 80 -2.69 -6.25 2.45
C ILE A 80 -3.68 -6.69 3.52
N GLU A 81 -4.69 -5.84 3.78
CA GLU A 81 -5.69 -6.00 4.85
C GLU A 81 -5.05 -5.84 6.25
N THR A 82 -4.59 -6.92 6.88
CA THR A 82 -4.00 -6.89 8.22
C THR A 82 -2.57 -7.42 8.22
N PRO A 83 -1.67 -6.84 9.04
CA PRO A 83 -0.32 -7.36 9.19
C PRO A 83 -0.33 -8.80 9.71
N ALA A 84 0.44 -9.70 9.08
CA ALA A 84 0.55 -11.10 9.47
C ALA A 84 1.52 -11.28 10.66
N ILE A 85 1.13 -10.80 11.84
CA ILE A 85 1.94 -10.76 13.06
C ILE A 85 1.68 -12.00 13.92
N TYR A 86 2.74 -12.63 14.40
CA TYR A 86 2.67 -13.65 15.46
C TYR A 86 2.51 -12.96 16.81
N LEU A 87 1.30 -12.95 17.35
CA LEU A 87 0.94 -12.19 18.55
C LEU A 87 1.66 -12.69 19.83
N ASN A 88 2.06 -13.95 19.87
CA ASN A 88 2.80 -14.56 20.98
C ASN A 88 4.31 -14.28 20.94
N LEU A 89 4.82 -13.77 19.82
CA LEU A 89 6.22 -13.40 19.66
C LEU A 89 6.43 -11.92 19.95
N THR A 90 7.64 -11.55 20.30
CA THR A 90 8.09 -10.16 20.43
C THR A 90 8.21 -9.51 19.05
N ALA A 91 8.40 -8.18 18.98
CA ALA A 91 8.68 -7.51 17.72
C ALA A 91 9.96 -8.03 17.07
N TYR A 92 11.01 -8.23 17.87
CA TYR A 92 12.28 -8.78 17.39
C TYR A 92 12.09 -10.19 16.79
N GLU A 93 11.43 -11.10 17.50
CA GLU A 93 11.19 -12.47 17.05
C GLU A 93 10.31 -12.55 15.79
N ASN A 94 9.30 -11.66 15.66
CA ASN A 94 8.52 -11.56 14.41
C ASN A 94 9.42 -11.27 13.20
N LEU A 95 10.37 -10.35 13.34
CA LEU A 95 11.32 -10.02 12.29
C LEU A 95 12.38 -11.12 12.10
N GLU A 96 12.79 -11.80 13.17
CA GLU A 96 13.74 -12.92 13.10
C GLU A 96 13.19 -14.10 12.30
N VAL A 97 11.89 -14.38 12.36
CA VAL A 97 11.25 -15.37 11.50
C VAL A 97 11.49 -15.02 10.02
N LEU A 98 11.30 -13.77 9.63
CA LEU A 98 11.47 -13.33 8.25
C LEU A 98 12.93 -13.28 7.81
N THR A 99 13.85 -12.81 8.67
CA THR A 99 15.28 -12.81 8.34
C THR A 99 15.79 -14.25 8.14
N THR A 100 15.31 -15.20 8.93
CA THR A 100 15.64 -16.62 8.78
C THR A 100 15.07 -17.18 7.46
N LEU A 101 13.80 -16.90 7.16
CA LEU A 101 13.14 -17.38 5.94
C LEU A 101 13.78 -16.82 4.67
N LEU A 102 14.15 -15.55 4.68
CA LEU A 102 14.69 -14.83 3.53
C LEU A 102 16.21 -14.85 3.45
N ASN A 103 16.88 -15.50 4.42
CA ASN A 103 18.34 -15.54 4.57
C ASN A 103 18.97 -14.13 4.62
N ILE A 104 18.38 -13.25 5.42
CA ILE A 104 18.82 -11.87 5.63
C ILE A 104 19.61 -11.79 6.94
N ASP A 105 20.65 -10.95 6.99
CA ASP A 105 21.43 -10.72 8.21
C ASP A 105 20.54 -10.15 9.34
N LYS A 106 20.70 -10.69 10.55
CA LYS A 106 19.91 -10.28 11.73
C LYS A 106 20.16 -8.84 12.17
N SER A 107 21.28 -8.21 11.78
CA SER A 107 21.53 -6.79 12.04
C SER A 107 20.40 -5.90 11.47
N ARG A 108 19.81 -6.31 10.34
CA ARG A 108 18.70 -5.63 9.69
C ARG A 108 17.47 -5.47 10.60
N ILE A 109 17.27 -6.36 11.58
CA ILE A 109 16.15 -6.29 12.53
C ILE A 109 16.18 -4.98 13.31
N ASN A 110 17.33 -4.62 13.88
CA ASN A 110 17.45 -3.40 14.66
C ASN A 110 17.28 -2.14 13.80
N GLU A 111 17.77 -2.17 12.56
CA GLU A 111 17.59 -1.06 11.63
C GLU A 111 16.10 -0.81 11.32
N VAL A 112 15.34 -1.85 10.96
CA VAL A 112 13.92 -1.67 10.63
C VAL A 112 13.08 -1.34 11.86
N LEU A 113 13.42 -1.87 13.04
CA LEU A 113 12.76 -1.49 14.30
C LEU A 113 12.96 0.00 14.61
N SER A 114 14.18 0.52 14.40
CA SER A 114 14.46 1.94 14.56
C SER A 114 13.71 2.79 13.54
N LEU A 115 13.69 2.36 12.26
CA LEU A 115 12.94 3.08 11.20
C LEU A 115 11.47 3.28 11.52
N VAL A 116 10.84 2.30 12.19
CA VAL A 116 9.42 2.37 12.54
C VAL A 116 9.17 2.84 14.00
N GLY A 117 10.21 3.19 14.76
CA GLY A 117 10.12 3.68 16.14
C GLY A 117 9.68 2.60 17.15
N LEU A 118 10.11 1.36 16.95
CA LEU A 118 9.83 0.22 17.84
C LEU A 118 11.06 -0.34 18.56
N GLU A 119 12.21 0.31 18.49
CA GLU A 119 13.46 -0.15 19.09
C GLU A 119 13.34 -0.37 20.61
N ASN A 120 12.64 0.54 21.32
CA ASN A 120 12.42 0.47 22.77
C ASN A 120 11.39 -0.62 23.17
N ASN A 121 10.62 -1.13 22.22
CA ASN A 121 9.57 -2.14 22.41
C ASN A 121 9.94 -3.49 21.78
N SER A 122 11.16 -3.66 21.34
CA SER A 122 11.61 -4.84 20.58
C SER A 122 11.41 -6.18 21.31
N LYS A 123 11.49 -6.17 22.64
CA LYS A 123 11.34 -7.35 23.52
C LYS A 123 9.91 -7.55 24.06
N LYS A 124 8.98 -6.65 23.73
CA LYS A 124 7.58 -6.74 24.19
C LYS A 124 6.79 -7.65 23.25
N PRO A 125 5.99 -8.62 23.76
CA PRO A 125 5.12 -9.46 22.95
C PRO A 125 4.12 -8.63 22.13
N ALA A 126 3.92 -8.97 20.87
CA ALA A 126 3.07 -8.23 19.95
C ALA A 126 1.58 -8.21 20.34
N LYS A 127 1.11 -9.18 21.15
CA LYS A 127 -0.24 -9.16 21.74
C LYS A 127 -0.51 -7.93 22.61
N GLU A 128 0.54 -7.35 23.22
CA GLU A 128 0.46 -6.19 24.10
C GLU A 128 0.63 -4.85 23.36
N PHE A 129 0.81 -4.90 22.04
CA PHE A 129 0.93 -3.72 21.21
C PHE A 129 -0.42 -3.05 20.99
N SER A 130 -0.43 -1.71 20.99
CA SER A 130 -1.53 -0.94 20.45
C SER A 130 -1.73 -1.24 18.96
N LEU A 131 -2.85 -0.84 18.38
CA LEU A 131 -3.10 -1.03 16.95
C LEU A 131 -2.02 -0.33 16.11
N GLY A 132 -1.65 0.91 16.46
CA GLY A 132 -0.57 1.66 15.80
C GLY A 132 0.79 0.96 15.89
N MET A 133 1.14 0.38 17.05
CA MET A 133 2.36 -0.41 17.17
C MET A 133 2.34 -1.68 16.33
N LYS A 134 1.18 -2.34 16.22
CA LYS A 134 1.02 -3.50 15.31
C LYS A 134 1.17 -3.10 13.86
N GLN A 135 0.60 -1.95 13.48
CA GLN A 135 0.75 -1.43 12.12
C GLN A 135 2.22 -1.12 11.79
N ARG A 136 2.94 -0.46 12.71
CA ARG A 136 4.38 -0.19 12.57
C ARG A 136 5.21 -1.48 12.50
N LEU A 137 4.88 -2.50 13.29
CA LEU A 137 5.54 -3.81 13.20
C LEU A 137 5.28 -4.47 11.84
N GLY A 138 4.06 -4.39 11.31
CA GLY A 138 3.75 -4.85 9.96
C GLY A 138 4.59 -4.15 8.90
N ILE A 139 4.75 -2.83 9.02
CA ILE A 139 5.62 -2.05 8.11
C ILE A 139 7.08 -2.50 8.25
N ALA A 140 7.59 -2.71 9.47
CA ALA A 140 8.94 -3.25 9.69
C ALA A 140 9.14 -4.61 9.01
N MET A 141 8.13 -5.50 9.12
CA MET A 141 8.14 -6.80 8.44
C MET A 141 8.18 -6.63 6.91
N ALA A 142 7.41 -5.70 6.35
CA ALA A 142 7.42 -5.42 4.92
C ALA A 142 8.75 -4.78 4.45
N LEU A 143 9.44 -4.05 5.32
CA LEU A 143 10.73 -3.39 5.03
C LEU A 143 11.95 -4.29 5.22
N ILE A 144 11.82 -5.47 5.82
CA ILE A 144 12.95 -6.31 6.22
C ILE A 144 13.82 -6.72 5.02
N GLY A 145 13.21 -6.97 3.87
CA GLY A 145 13.87 -7.32 2.60
C GLY A 145 14.47 -6.13 1.85
N SER A 146 14.49 -4.93 2.40
CA SER A 146 14.93 -3.70 1.72
C SER A 146 14.22 -3.46 0.38
N PRO A 147 12.87 -3.44 0.37
CA PRO A 147 12.12 -3.32 -0.86
C PRO A 147 12.31 -1.95 -1.53
N SER A 148 12.23 -1.92 -2.86
CA SER A 148 12.15 -0.67 -3.64
C SER A 148 10.72 -0.15 -3.79
N LEU A 149 9.72 -1.03 -3.56
CA LEU A 149 8.30 -0.71 -3.57
C LEU A 149 7.63 -1.22 -2.28
N LEU A 150 6.94 -0.33 -1.57
CA LEU A 150 6.14 -0.65 -0.40
C LEU A 150 4.65 -0.44 -0.72
N ILE A 151 3.82 -1.46 -0.45
CA ILE A 151 2.37 -1.44 -0.69
C ILE A 151 1.63 -1.51 0.65
N LEU A 152 0.77 -0.54 0.91
CA LEU A 152 0.01 -0.41 2.15
C LEU A 152 -1.49 -0.32 1.83
N ASP A 153 -2.25 -1.35 2.19
CA ASP A 153 -3.71 -1.37 2.00
C ASP A 153 -4.42 -0.85 3.24
N GLU A 154 -5.08 0.32 3.12
CA GLU A 154 -5.82 0.98 4.19
C GLU A 154 -5.03 1.11 5.53
N PRO A 155 -3.78 1.60 5.52
CA PRO A 155 -2.87 1.49 6.67
C PRO A 155 -3.29 2.30 7.90
N THR A 156 -4.21 3.26 7.75
CA THR A 156 -4.71 4.14 8.81
C THR A 156 -5.95 3.61 9.51
N ASN A 157 -6.56 2.53 8.98
CA ASN A 157 -7.82 2.00 9.52
C ASN A 157 -7.73 1.65 11.01
N GLY A 158 -8.61 2.27 11.80
CA GLY A 158 -8.73 2.02 13.24
C GLY A 158 -7.68 2.70 14.10
N LEU A 159 -6.76 3.49 13.52
CA LEU A 159 -5.83 4.30 14.29
C LEU A 159 -6.53 5.54 14.85
N ASP A 160 -6.05 5.99 16.00
CA ASP A 160 -6.40 7.30 16.56
C ASP A 160 -5.73 8.43 15.76
N PRO A 161 -6.14 9.70 15.96
CA PRO A 161 -5.58 10.83 15.20
C PRO A 161 -4.05 10.97 15.34
N LEU A 162 -3.49 10.66 16.51
CA LEU A 162 -2.05 10.71 16.73
C LEU A 162 -1.34 9.60 15.93
N GLY A 163 -1.86 8.36 15.96
CA GLY A 163 -1.33 7.24 15.20
C GLY A 163 -1.38 7.47 13.69
N ILE A 164 -2.43 8.14 13.18
CA ILE A 164 -2.54 8.55 11.77
C ILE A 164 -1.44 9.55 11.42
N GLN A 165 -1.21 10.57 12.26
CA GLN A 165 -0.15 11.55 12.04
C GLN A 165 1.23 10.90 12.02
N GLU A 166 1.54 10.08 13.02
CA GLU A 166 2.81 9.37 13.13
C GLU A 166 3.06 8.44 11.94
N LEU A 167 2.03 7.73 11.47
CA LEU A 167 2.12 6.88 10.27
C LEU A 167 2.39 7.70 9.01
N ARG A 168 1.77 8.86 8.89
CA ARG A 168 1.98 9.78 7.78
C ARG A 168 3.43 10.29 7.74
N GLU A 169 3.99 10.66 8.89
CA GLU A 169 5.39 11.07 9.00
C GLU A 169 6.34 9.94 8.62
N LEU A 170 6.04 8.71 9.04
CA LEU A 170 6.79 7.52 8.65
C LEU A 170 6.76 7.31 7.12
N ILE A 171 5.57 7.37 6.49
CA ILE A 171 5.43 7.22 5.03
C ILE A 171 6.27 8.27 4.30
N LYS A 172 6.22 9.54 4.71
CA LYS A 172 7.03 10.61 4.11
C LYS A 172 8.53 10.39 4.30
N SER A 173 8.93 9.94 5.48
CA SER A 173 10.33 9.61 5.77
C SER A 173 10.84 8.47 4.88
N LEU A 174 10.06 7.41 4.68
CA LEU A 174 10.41 6.27 3.83
C LEU A 174 10.51 6.69 2.35
N ALA A 175 9.56 7.51 1.87
CA ALA A 175 9.61 8.05 0.51
C ALA A 175 10.83 8.96 0.31
N GLY A 176 11.16 9.81 1.29
CA GLY A 176 12.36 10.64 1.30
C GLY A 176 13.68 9.86 1.26
N GLN A 177 13.66 8.58 1.67
CA GLN A 177 14.78 7.64 1.55
C GLN A 177 14.80 6.92 0.19
N GLY A 178 13.89 7.24 -0.74
CA GLY A 178 13.83 6.70 -2.09
C GLY A 178 12.96 5.45 -2.25
N ILE A 179 12.23 5.03 -1.21
CA ILE A 179 11.27 3.92 -1.31
C ILE A 179 10.03 4.42 -2.04
N THR A 180 9.63 3.72 -3.10
CA THR A 180 8.34 3.99 -3.77
C THR A 180 7.21 3.43 -2.93
N ILE A 181 6.12 4.17 -2.75
CA ILE A 181 5.02 3.72 -1.90
C ILE A 181 3.70 3.78 -2.67
N ILE A 182 2.92 2.71 -2.60
CA ILE A 182 1.50 2.71 -2.98
C ILE A 182 0.70 2.55 -1.70
N LEU A 183 -0.17 3.50 -1.40
CA LEU A 183 -1.09 3.40 -0.29
C LEU A 183 -2.53 3.50 -0.77
N SER A 184 -3.41 2.64 -0.26
CA SER A 184 -4.84 2.77 -0.50
C SER A 184 -5.54 3.45 0.69
N SER A 185 -6.59 4.21 0.42
CA SER A 185 -7.54 4.68 1.43
C SER A 185 -8.91 4.95 0.80
N HIS A 186 -9.94 4.97 1.63
CA HIS A 186 -11.26 5.50 1.27
C HIS A 186 -11.46 6.93 1.81
N ILE A 187 -10.47 7.47 2.52
CA ILE A 187 -10.49 8.81 3.13
C ILE A 187 -9.55 9.71 2.33
N LEU A 188 -10.15 10.68 1.62
CA LEU A 188 -9.44 11.61 0.75
C LEU A 188 -8.32 12.37 1.47
N SER A 189 -8.63 12.94 2.65
CA SER A 189 -7.68 13.77 3.40
C SER A 189 -6.42 13.03 3.84
N GLU A 190 -6.49 11.72 4.01
CA GLU A 190 -5.32 10.88 4.35
C GLU A 190 -4.38 10.75 3.16
N VAL A 191 -4.94 10.47 1.98
CA VAL A 191 -4.18 10.33 0.74
C VAL A 191 -3.60 11.68 0.32
N TRP A 192 -4.43 12.73 0.33
CA TRP A 192 -4.03 14.07 -0.11
C TRP A 192 -2.81 14.62 0.64
N GLN A 193 -2.67 14.28 1.92
CA GLN A 193 -1.57 14.80 2.74
C GLN A 193 -0.22 14.12 2.51
N VAL A 194 -0.16 12.98 1.82
CA VAL A 194 1.08 12.20 1.66
C VAL A 194 1.40 11.84 0.21
N ALA A 195 0.39 11.76 -0.68
CA ALA A 195 0.59 11.30 -2.03
C ALA A 195 1.12 12.42 -2.95
N ASP A 196 2.02 12.06 -3.87
CA ASP A 196 2.48 12.91 -4.96
C ASP A 196 1.53 12.79 -6.17
N ARG A 197 0.97 11.58 -6.37
CA ARG A 197 0.04 11.25 -7.45
C ARG A 197 -1.14 10.45 -6.90
N ILE A 198 -2.33 10.67 -7.44
CA ILE A 198 -3.57 10.05 -6.97
C ILE A 198 -4.27 9.32 -8.12
N GLY A 199 -4.66 8.07 -7.87
CA GLY A 199 -5.59 7.31 -8.69
C GLY A 199 -6.90 7.10 -7.96
N ILE A 200 -8.04 7.35 -8.60
CA ILE A 200 -9.37 7.08 -8.03
C ILE A 200 -9.98 5.88 -8.73
N ILE A 201 -10.20 4.81 -7.96
CA ILE A 201 -10.92 3.62 -8.45
C ILE A 201 -12.35 3.65 -7.95
N ASN A 202 -13.29 3.40 -8.87
CA ASN A 202 -14.70 3.22 -8.56
C ASN A 202 -15.29 2.07 -9.39
N LYS A 203 -16.06 1.17 -8.75
CA LYS A 203 -16.68 -0.01 -9.37
C LYS A 203 -15.74 -0.80 -10.30
N GLY A 204 -14.49 -0.95 -9.91
CA GLY A 204 -13.47 -1.69 -10.66
C GLY A 204 -12.83 -0.93 -11.82
N HIS A 205 -13.12 0.35 -12.01
CA HIS A 205 -12.54 1.20 -13.06
C HIS A 205 -11.66 2.29 -12.45
N LEU A 206 -10.57 2.64 -13.13
CA LEU A 206 -9.81 3.86 -12.83
C LEU A 206 -10.58 5.04 -13.44
N SER A 207 -11.19 5.85 -12.58
CA SER A 207 -12.02 6.98 -12.98
C SER A 207 -11.23 8.30 -13.08
N TYR A 208 -10.09 8.38 -12.40
CA TYR A 208 -9.18 9.51 -12.45
C TYR A 208 -7.75 9.06 -12.12
N GLU A 209 -6.77 9.69 -12.73
CA GLU A 209 -5.37 9.63 -12.35
C GLU A 209 -4.70 10.98 -12.63
N GLY A 210 -3.99 11.54 -11.64
CA GLY A 210 -3.33 12.83 -11.79
C GLY A 210 -2.36 13.13 -10.65
N GLU A 211 -1.57 14.19 -10.84
CA GLU A 211 -0.69 14.71 -9.80
C GLU A 211 -1.50 15.37 -8.68
N ASN A 212 -0.99 15.30 -7.46
CA ASN A 212 -1.64 15.87 -6.29
C ASN A 212 -1.25 17.34 -6.08
N HIS A 213 -1.47 18.19 -7.09
CA HIS A 213 -1.24 19.63 -7.03
C HIS A 213 -2.52 20.44 -6.78
N THR A 214 -3.65 19.79 -6.77
CA THR A 214 -4.97 20.40 -6.61
C THR A 214 -5.20 20.76 -5.14
N ASP A 215 -5.87 21.88 -4.87
CA ASP A 215 -6.32 22.16 -3.52
C ASP A 215 -7.31 21.07 -3.04
N SER A 216 -7.37 20.85 -1.71
CA SER A 216 -8.18 19.78 -1.13
C SER A 216 -9.66 19.87 -1.52
N ASN A 217 -10.22 21.07 -1.69
CA ASN A 217 -11.64 21.29 -2.02
C ASN A 217 -11.95 20.85 -3.46
N THR A 218 -11.05 21.15 -4.40
CA THR A 218 -11.18 20.73 -5.80
C THR A 218 -11.10 19.21 -5.94
N LEU A 219 -10.18 18.57 -5.22
CA LEU A 219 -10.05 17.11 -5.22
C LEU A 219 -11.26 16.44 -4.54
N GLU A 220 -11.79 17.02 -3.47
CA GLU A 220 -13.00 16.53 -2.80
C GLU A 220 -14.22 16.62 -3.71
N ALA A 221 -14.39 17.76 -4.41
CA ALA A 221 -15.48 17.93 -5.37
C ALA A 221 -15.39 16.90 -6.50
N LEU A 222 -14.20 16.67 -7.06
CA LEU A 222 -13.94 15.65 -8.09
C LEU A 222 -14.25 14.23 -7.57
N PHE A 223 -13.78 13.89 -6.37
CA PHE A 223 -14.04 12.60 -5.76
C PHE A 223 -15.53 12.37 -5.57
N MET A 224 -16.25 13.35 -5.04
CA MET A 224 -17.70 13.27 -4.85
C MET A 224 -18.46 13.19 -6.18
N GLU A 225 -18.01 13.88 -7.22
CA GLU A 225 -18.60 13.80 -8.57
C GLU A 225 -18.45 12.39 -9.16
N ILE A 226 -17.24 11.79 -9.06
CA ILE A 226 -16.96 10.42 -9.53
C ILE A 226 -17.87 9.40 -8.82
N ILE A 227 -18.04 9.54 -7.50
CA ILE A 227 -18.88 8.61 -6.75
C ILE A 227 -20.37 8.81 -7.07
N LYS A 228 -20.85 10.05 -7.23
CA LYS A 228 -22.27 10.37 -7.50
C LYS A 228 -22.71 10.00 -8.90
N LYS A 229 -21.89 10.23 -9.94
CA LYS A 229 -22.23 9.87 -11.33
C LYS A 229 -22.61 8.40 -11.49
N ASP A 230 -22.12 7.52 -10.62
CA ASP A 230 -22.43 6.10 -10.67
C ASP A 230 -23.70 5.70 -9.91
N VAL A 231 -24.25 6.59 -9.08
CA VAL A 231 -25.56 6.35 -8.41
C VAL A 231 -26.69 6.62 -9.40
N SER A 232 -26.53 7.63 -10.28
CA SER A 232 -27.53 8.02 -11.25
C SER A 232 -27.63 7.14 -12.52
N ASN A 233 -26.68 6.21 -12.73
CA ASN A 233 -26.73 5.27 -13.87
C ASN A 233 -27.32 3.89 -13.50
N ASN A 234 -27.86 3.72 -12.29
CA ASN A 234 -28.47 2.47 -11.81
C ASN A 234 -29.99 2.60 -11.55
N ASP A 235 -30.61 3.71 -11.95
CA ASP A 235 -32.07 3.89 -12.02
C ASP A 235 -32.54 3.84 -13.54
#